data_cde6e9f2dafd475f1195ad17b00087a5
#
_entry.id   cde6e9f2dafd475f1195ad17b00087a5
#
_cell.length_a   1.000
_cell.length_b   1.000
_cell.length_c   1.000
_cell.angle_alpha   90.00
_cell.angle_beta   90.00
_cell.angle_gamma   90.00
#
_symmetry.space_group_name_H-M   'P 1'
#
loop_
_entity.id
_entity.type
_entity.pdbx_description
1 polymer ?
#
loop_
_entity_poly.entity_id
_entity_poly.type
_entity_poly.pdbx_seq_one_letter_code
_entity_poly.pdbx_strand_id
1 'polypeptide(L)'
;MFDRPTILDEAFSRRVAAHDFPDSRNNAASQSFAPHVLVDLFDSQIMSRHLDLWARRSKGKTFYSIGSSGHEGTAAMAAATRTTDMAFLHYRDAAFLIQRKKQAGGLTPLHDMALSFAASADDPISGGRHKVLGCAHTFVPPQTSTIASHLPKAVGAAHSLGMAQRLQLADAVLPHDAIILCSFG
;
A
#
# COMPACT_ATOMS: atom_id res chain seq x y z
N MET A 1 26.10 14.83 3.23
CA MET A 1 25.07 14.61 2.16
C MET A 1 23.73 15.05 2.73
N PHE A 2 23.00 15.91 2.01
CA PHE A 2 21.70 16.41 2.45
C PHE A 2 20.66 15.26 2.46
N ASP A 3 20.17 14.88 3.65
CA ASP A 3 19.19 13.81 3.80
C ASP A 3 17.79 14.38 4.08
N ARG A 4 17.15 14.84 3.03
CA ARG A 4 15.82 15.46 3.10
C ARG A 4 14.75 14.60 3.78
N PRO A 5 14.64 13.28 3.53
CA PRO A 5 13.67 12.44 4.21
C PRO A 5 13.81 12.45 5.73
N THR A 6 15.02 12.30 6.24
CA THR A 6 15.29 12.33 7.69
C THR A 6 14.96 13.71 8.29
N ILE A 7 15.34 14.79 7.61
CA ILE A 7 15.03 16.17 8.06
C ILE A 7 13.51 16.39 8.16
N LEU A 8 12.74 15.90 7.18
CA LEU A 8 11.28 16.02 7.20
C LEU A 8 10.64 15.19 8.30
N ASP A 9 11.14 13.97 8.53
CA ASP A 9 10.67 13.09 9.59
C ASP A 9 10.92 13.68 10.98
N GLU A 10 12.13 14.21 11.22
CA GLU A 10 12.47 14.90 12.46
C GLU A 10 11.65 16.19 12.67
N ALA A 11 11.41 16.94 11.60
CA ALA A 11 10.58 18.13 11.64
C ALA A 11 9.13 17.80 12.00
N PHE A 12 8.58 16.75 11.39
CA PHE A 12 7.25 16.24 11.72
C PHE A 12 7.16 15.78 13.17
N SER A 13 8.12 14.97 13.63
CA SER A 13 8.17 14.47 15.00
C SER A 13 8.24 15.60 16.04
N ARG A 14 9.02 16.66 15.78
CA ARG A 14 9.07 17.86 16.63
C ARG A 14 7.73 18.59 16.70
N ARG A 15 7.02 18.73 15.57
CA ARG A 15 5.68 19.36 15.55
C ARG A 15 4.66 18.54 16.33
N VAL A 16 4.69 17.20 16.18
CA VAL A 16 3.84 16.30 16.97
C VAL A 16 4.10 16.47 18.45
N ALA A 17 5.37 16.46 18.89
CA ALA A 17 5.76 16.62 20.28
C ALA A 17 5.37 18.02 20.85
N ALA A 18 5.39 19.04 20.02
CA ALA A 18 5.02 20.41 20.39
C ALA A 18 3.51 20.69 20.29
N HIS A 19 2.70 19.72 19.87
CA HIS A 19 1.28 19.92 19.53
C HIS A 19 1.04 21.06 18.51
N ASP A 20 2.03 21.34 17.65
CA ASP A 20 1.99 22.37 16.62
C ASP A 20 1.31 21.82 15.36
N PHE A 21 -0.02 21.82 15.36
CA PHE A 21 -0.83 21.42 14.23
C PHE A 21 -1.59 22.62 13.66
N PRO A 22 -1.76 22.72 12.33
CA PRO A 22 -2.59 23.75 11.75
C PRO A 22 -4.04 23.56 12.21
N ASP A 23 -4.72 24.65 12.49
CA ASP A 23 -6.15 24.63 12.78
C ASP A 23 -6.89 23.95 11.61
N SER A 24 -7.53 22.85 11.91
CA SER A 24 -8.34 22.13 10.94
C SER A 24 -9.64 22.89 10.71
N ARG A 25 -9.66 23.72 9.68
CA ARG A 25 -10.85 24.49 9.29
C ARG A 25 -11.94 23.66 8.59
N ASN A 26 -11.67 22.42 8.24
CA ASN A 26 -12.59 21.51 7.56
C ASN A 26 -12.57 20.11 8.17
N ASN A 27 -13.18 19.97 9.34
CA ASN A 27 -13.29 18.69 10.04
C ASN A 27 -14.49 17.84 9.63
N ALA A 28 -15.26 18.21 8.60
CA ALA A 28 -16.48 17.49 8.23
C ALA A 28 -16.23 16.02 7.89
N ALA A 29 -15.12 15.72 7.20
CA ALA A 29 -14.76 14.34 6.84
C ALA A 29 -14.25 13.54 8.05
N SER A 30 -13.51 14.15 8.98
CA SER A 30 -12.98 13.46 10.15
C SER A 30 -14.06 13.15 11.20
N GLN A 31 -15.15 13.90 11.21
CA GLN A 31 -16.28 13.67 12.13
C GLN A 31 -17.10 12.42 11.79
N SER A 32 -16.97 11.89 10.56
CA SER A 32 -17.69 10.71 10.12
C SER A 32 -16.99 9.38 10.49
N PHE A 33 -15.73 9.42 10.92
CA PHE A 33 -14.96 8.23 11.28
C PHE A 33 -14.78 8.11 12.78
N ALA A 34 -14.93 6.89 13.30
CA ALA A 34 -14.58 6.62 14.69
C ALA A 34 -13.07 6.86 14.90
N PRO A 35 -12.65 7.44 16.06
CA PRO A 35 -11.25 7.79 16.32
C PRO A 35 -10.27 6.63 16.11
N HIS A 36 -10.65 5.40 16.48
CA HIS A 36 -9.79 4.23 16.31
C HIS A 36 -9.51 3.92 14.82
N VAL A 37 -10.44 4.22 13.91
CA VAL A 37 -10.23 4.05 12.46
C VAL A 37 -9.18 5.04 11.96
N LEU A 38 -9.26 6.29 12.42
CA LEU A 38 -8.27 7.32 12.05
C LEU A 38 -6.88 6.96 12.57
N VAL A 39 -6.79 6.44 13.80
CA VAL A 39 -5.52 5.98 14.39
C VAL A 39 -4.96 4.81 13.59
N ASP A 40 -5.80 3.82 13.22
CA ASP A 40 -5.38 2.66 12.43
C ASP A 40 -4.86 3.05 11.04
N LEU A 41 -5.52 4.00 10.37
CA LEU A 41 -5.07 4.56 9.10
C LEU A 41 -3.75 5.29 9.23
N PHE A 42 -3.63 6.13 10.25
CA PHE A 42 -2.40 6.89 10.53
C PHE A 42 -1.23 5.95 10.83
N ASP A 43 -1.45 4.90 11.61
CA ASP A 43 -0.47 3.86 11.89
C ASP A 43 0.06 3.22 10.60
N SER A 44 -0.80 2.86 9.65
CA SER A 44 -0.39 2.33 8.35
C SER A 44 0.43 3.31 7.52
N GLN A 45 0.12 4.61 7.59
CA GLN A 45 0.88 5.67 6.95
C GLN A 45 2.28 5.82 7.56
N ILE A 46 2.35 5.81 8.89
CA ILE A 46 3.62 5.89 9.63
C ILE A 46 4.48 4.64 9.38
N MET A 47 3.88 3.44 9.38
CA MET A 47 4.60 2.22 9.02
C MET A 47 5.23 2.31 7.63
N SER A 48 4.49 2.82 6.65
CA SER A 48 5.01 3.04 5.29
C SER A 48 6.18 4.02 5.28
N ARG A 49 6.07 5.13 6.01
CA ARG A 49 7.13 6.14 6.13
C ARG A 49 8.40 5.56 6.78
N HIS A 50 8.25 4.85 7.90
CA HIS A 50 9.38 4.26 8.59
C HIS A 50 10.06 3.15 7.78
N LEU A 51 9.29 2.38 7.01
CA LEU A 51 9.85 1.40 6.09
C LEU A 51 10.75 2.06 5.04
N ASP A 52 10.33 3.20 4.47
CA ASP A 52 11.14 3.98 3.53
C ASP A 52 12.43 4.48 4.15
N LEU A 53 12.36 5.01 5.38
CA LEU A 53 13.55 5.48 6.10
C LEU A 53 14.50 4.32 6.42
N TRP A 54 13.96 3.19 6.85
CA TRP A 54 14.75 1.98 7.09
C TRP A 54 15.45 1.50 5.81
N ALA A 55 14.73 1.42 4.69
CA ALA A 55 15.30 0.99 3.42
C ALA A 55 16.44 1.93 2.95
N ARG A 56 16.29 3.25 3.17
CA ARG A 56 17.33 4.23 2.85
C ARG A 56 18.58 4.09 3.74
N ARG A 57 18.40 3.78 5.03
CA ARG A 57 19.51 3.53 5.98
C ARG A 57 20.22 2.20 5.71
N SER A 58 19.51 1.26 5.08
CA SER A 58 20.03 -0.08 4.72
C SER A 58 20.77 -0.12 3.38
N LYS A 59 21.36 1.01 2.94
CA LYS A 59 22.17 1.08 1.71
C LYS A 59 23.30 0.05 1.74
N GLY A 60 23.47 -0.66 0.63
CA GLY A 60 24.43 -1.78 0.50
C GLY A 60 23.88 -3.14 0.89
N LYS A 61 22.73 -3.20 1.57
CA LYS A 61 21.96 -4.43 1.83
C LYS A 61 20.73 -4.56 0.92
N THR A 62 20.40 -3.48 0.22
CA THR A 62 19.31 -3.42 -0.77
C THR A 62 19.87 -2.93 -2.09
N PHE A 63 19.32 -3.37 -3.22
CA PHE A 63 19.79 -2.95 -4.55
C PHE A 63 19.59 -1.43 -4.75
N TYR A 64 18.41 -0.94 -4.49
CA TYR A 64 18.05 0.48 -4.44
C TYR A 64 16.72 0.62 -3.70
N SER A 65 16.41 1.80 -3.20
CA SER A 65 15.14 2.03 -2.52
C SER A 65 14.25 2.93 -3.35
N ILE A 66 13.07 2.41 -3.69
CA ILE A 66 11.97 3.22 -4.21
C ILE A 66 11.00 3.44 -3.06
N GLY A 67 10.99 4.66 -2.52
CA GLY A 67 10.14 5.00 -1.40
C GLY A 67 8.69 5.20 -1.81
N SER A 68 7.82 5.12 -0.82
CA SER A 68 6.37 5.38 -0.93
C SER A 68 5.99 6.79 -0.46
N SER A 69 6.98 7.64 -0.22
CA SER A 69 6.77 9.02 0.22
C SER A 69 5.84 9.81 -0.71
N GLY A 70 4.79 10.39 -0.15
CA GLY A 70 3.76 11.13 -0.89
C GLY A 70 2.52 10.28 -1.21
N HIS A 71 2.58 8.97 -1.06
CA HIS A 71 1.49 8.04 -1.33
C HIS A 71 0.86 7.45 -0.04
N GLU A 72 1.21 7.97 1.13
CA GLU A 72 0.72 7.44 2.40
C GLU A 72 -0.81 7.52 2.53
N GLY A 73 -1.44 8.50 1.89
CA GLY A 73 -2.89 8.64 1.86
C GLY A 73 -3.64 7.46 1.25
N THR A 74 -2.97 6.59 0.48
CA THR A 74 -3.58 5.40 -0.11
C THR A 74 -4.03 4.36 0.91
N ALA A 75 -3.60 4.45 2.18
CA ALA A 75 -4.16 3.67 3.28
C ALA A 75 -5.69 3.85 3.39
N ALA A 76 -6.19 5.07 3.18
CA ALA A 76 -7.63 5.35 3.22
C ALA A 76 -8.39 4.64 2.07
N MET A 77 -7.77 4.53 0.88
CA MET A 77 -8.35 3.78 -0.24
C MET A 77 -8.46 2.29 0.10
N ALA A 78 -7.46 1.71 0.77
CA ALA A 78 -7.50 0.34 1.24
C ALA A 78 -8.64 0.12 2.24
N ALA A 79 -8.81 1.04 3.21
CA ALA A 79 -9.87 0.95 4.20
C ALA A 79 -11.28 1.11 3.61
N ALA A 80 -11.41 1.83 2.51
CA ALA A 80 -12.69 2.05 1.82
C ALA A 80 -13.09 0.90 0.87
N THR A 81 -12.22 -0.11 0.68
CA THR A 81 -12.45 -1.22 -0.24
C THR A 81 -12.37 -2.56 0.49
N ARG A 82 -13.05 -3.58 -0.04
CA ARG A 82 -13.02 -4.93 0.54
C ARG A 82 -11.69 -5.62 0.22
N THR A 83 -11.26 -6.52 1.08
CA THR A 83 -10.06 -7.35 0.81
C THR A 83 -10.22 -8.27 -0.40
N THR A 84 -11.47 -8.50 -0.85
CA THR A 84 -11.85 -9.24 -2.05
C THR A 84 -11.90 -8.38 -3.33
N ASP A 85 -11.82 -7.06 -3.21
CA ASP A 85 -11.71 -6.19 -4.38
C ASP A 85 -10.27 -6.20 -4.90
N MET A 86 -10.06 -6.60 -6.15
CA MET A 86 -8.71 -6.71 -6.69
C MET A 86 -8.10 -5.33 -6.90
N ALA A 87 -6.85 -5.13 -6.45
CA ALA A 87 -6.18 -3.84 -6.52
C ALA A 87 -4.85 -3.93 -7.28
N PHE A 88 -4.76 -3.21 -8.38
CA PHE A 88 -3.54 -3.01 -9.16
C PHE A 88 -2.87 -1.71 -8.69
N LEU A 89 -1.83 -1.84 -7.90
CA LEU A 89 -1.23 -0.74 -7.17
C LEU A 89 -0.12 -0.04 -7.95
N HIS A 90 -0.01 1.26 -7.78
CA HIS A 90 1.23 1.95 -8.09
C HIS A 90 2.37 1.44 -7.18
N TYR A 91 3.58 1.39 -7.69
CA TYR A 91 4.74 0.83 -6.95
C TYR A 91 5.12 1.61 -5.67
N ARG A 92 4.50 2.77 -5.43
CA ARG A 92 4.67 3.55 -4.19
C ARG A 92 3.56 3.34 -3.15
N ASP A 93 2.56 2.52 -3.43
CA ASP A 93 1.38 2.36 -2.57
C ASP A 93 1.60 1.35 -1.42
N ALA A 94 2.75 1.46 -0.76
CA ALA A 94 3.06 0.61 0.39
C ALA A 94 2.03 0.77 1.51
N ALA A 95 1.55 1.99 1.76
CA ALA A 95 0.54 2.26 2.79
C ALA A 95 -0.79 1.56 2.50
N PHE A 96 -1.22 1.49 1.23
CA PHE A 96 -2.37 0.67 0.82
C PHE A 96 -2.16 -0.79 1.18
N LEU A 97 -1.03 -1.37 0.80
CA LEU A 97 -0.75 -2.78 1.03
C LEU A 97 -0.69 -3.11 2.52
N ILE A 98 -0.06 -2.24 3.32
CA ILE A 98 0.02 -2.39 4.78
C ILE A 98 -1.39 -2.41 5.36
N GLN A 99 -2.22 -1.41 5.04
CA GLN A 99 -3.59 -1.31 5.54
C GLN A 99 -4.43 -2.51 5.12
N ARG A 100 -4.35 -2.93 3.87
CA ARG A 100 -5.08 -4.08 3.34
C ARG A 100 -4.69 -5.38 4.04
N LYS A 101 -3.40 -5.60 4.30
CA LYS A 101 -2.92 -6.76 5.05
C LYS A 101 -3.35 -6.73 6.52
N LYS A 102 -3.39 -5.56 7.15
CA LYS A 102 -3.95 -5.41 8.52
C LYS A 102 -5.43 -5.81 8.56
N GLN A 103 -6.23 -5.36 7.61
CA GLN A 103 -7.66 -5.71 7.51
C GLN A 103 -7.88 -7.21 7.33
N ALA A 104 -7.05 -7.89 6.56
CA ALA A 104 -7.14 -9.33 6.37
C ALA A 104 -6.73 -10.12 7.61
N GLY A 105 -5.89 -9.56 8.49
CA GLY A 105 -5.36 -10.20 9.68
C GLY A 105 -4.34 -11.32 9.39
N GLY A 106 -3.57 -11.69 10.40
CA GLY A 106 -2.62 -12.81 10.32
C GLY A 106 -1.45 -12.66 9.34
N LEU A 107 -1.26 -11.47 8.76
CA LEU A 107 -0.21 -11.18 7.77
C LEU A 107 0.88 -10.27 8.36
N THR A 108 2.07 -10.35 7.82
CA THR A 108 3.28 -9.66 8.28
C THR A 108 3.75 -8.60 7.28
N PRO A 109 3.01 -7.48 7.07
CA PRO A 109 3.27 -6.56 5.97
C PRO A 109 4.68 -5.99 5.97
N LEU A 110 5.20 -5.57 7.13
CA LEU A 110 6.54 -4.97 7.22
C LEU A 110 7.64 -5.99 6.97
N HIS A 111 7.49 -7.21 7.48
CA HIS A 111 8.45 -8.29 7.26
C HIS A 111 8.52 -8.67 5.78
N ASP A 112 7.39 -8.92 5.13
CA ASP A 112 7.33 -9.27 3.71
C ASP A 112 7.93 -8.16 2.83
N MET A 113 7.65 -6.91 3.16
CA MET A 113 8.23 -5.78 2.43
C MET A 113 9.74 -5.64 2.66
N ALA A 114 10.23 -5.94 3.87
CA ALA A 114 11.66 -5.98 4.14
C ALA A 114 12.35 -7.09 3.34
N LEU A 115 11.75 -8.27 3.23
CA LEU A 115 12.24 -9.35 2.36
C LEU A 115 12.30 -8.91 0.89
N SER A 116 11.28 -8.20 0.40
CA SER A 116 11.27 -7.66 -0.95
C SER A 116 12.38 -6.61 -1.17
N PHE A 117 12.63 -5.72 -0.22
CA PHE A 117 13.75 -4.77 -0.30
C PHE A 117 15.12 -5.45 -0.31
N ALA A 118 15.28 -6.54 0.45
CA ALA A 118 16.49 -7.33 0.50
C ALA A 118 16.64 -8.27 -0.71
N ALA A 119 15.64 -8.36 -1.59
CA ALA A 119 15.56 -9.35 -2.66
C ALA A 119 15.77 -10.78 -2.13
N SER A 120 15.15 -11.10 -0.98
CA SER A 120 15.23 -12.41 -0.36
C SER A 120 14.45 -13.46 -1.16
N ALA A 121 15.00 -14.66 -1.25
CA ALA A 121 14.27 -15.82 -1.80
C ALA A 121 13.01 -16.17 -0.98
N ASP A 122 12.97 -15.77 0.29
CA ASP A 122 11.82 -15.97 1.18
C ASP A 122 10.69 -14.96 0.98
N ASP A 123 10.87 -13.97 0.08
CA ASP A 123 9.78 -13.03 -0.25
C ASP A 123 8.62 -13.81 -0.88
N PRO A 124 7.43 -13.84 -0.23
CA PRO A 124 6.31 -14.68 -0.67
C PRO A 124 5.71 -14.26 -2.02
N ILE A 125 6.04 -13.05 -2.50
CA ILE A 125 5.51 -12.51 -3.77
C ILE A 125 6.51 -12.64 -4.91
N SER A 126 7.77 -12.36 -4.65
CA SER A 126 8.76 -12.26 -5.73
C SER A 126 9.81 -13.35 -5.74
N GLY A 127 10.00 -14.03 -4.61
CA GLY A 127 11.03 -15.08 -4.50
C GLY A 127 12.43 -14.56 -4.84
N GLY A 128 12.75 -13.35 -4.49
CA GLY A 128 14.07 -12.75 -4.70
C GLY A 128 14.12 -11.60 -5.72
N ARG A 129 12.99 -11.16 -6.28
CA ARG A 129 12.95 -9.94 -7.08
C ARG A 129 12.84 -8.72 -6.18
N HIS A 130 13.63 -7.70 -6.50
CA HIS A 130 13.65 -6.49 -5.70
C HIS A 130 12.37 -5.66 -5.86
N LYS A 131 11.85 -5.19 -4.71
CA LYS A 131 10.76 -4.22 -4.60
C LYS A 131 9.54 -4.59 -5.45
N VAL A 132 8.91 -5.67 -5.09
CA VAL A 132 7.61 -6.08 -5.66
C VAL A 132 6.53 -5.90 -4.60
N LEU A 133 5.50 -5.11 -4.89
CA LEU A 133 4.30 -5.01 -4.06
C LEU A 133 3.29 -6.06 -4.51
N GLY A 134 2.68 -6.73 -3.57
CA GLY A 134 1.63 -7.70 -3.86
C GLY A 134 1.24 -8.53 -2.65
N CYS A 135 0.06 -9.17 -2.74
CA CYS A 135 -0.43 -10.10 -1.74
C CYS A 135 -1.55 -10.96 -2.35
N ALA A 136 -1.34 -12.25 -2.47
CA ALA A 136 -2.34 -13.16 -3.03
C ALA A 136 -3.61 -13.20 -2.16
N HIS A 137 -3.46 -13.23 -0.83
CA HIS A 137 -4.59 -13.28 0.12
C HIS A 137 -5.53 -12.08 0.06
N THR A 138 -5.07 -10.96 -0.45
CA THR A 138 -5.86 -9.71 -0.53
C THR A 138 -6.07 -9.24 -1.96
N PHE A 139 -5.92 -10.12 -2.91
CA PHE A 139 -6.11 -9.86 -4.34
C PHE A 139 -5.34 -8.64 -4.84
N VAL A 140 -4.09 -8.49 -4.40
CA VAL A 140 -3.16 -7.48 -4.90
C VAL A 140 -2.12 -8.18 -5.78
N PRO A 141 -2.29 -8.16 -7.13
CA PRO A 141 -1.34 -8.75 -8.05
C PRO A 141 0.06 -8.13 -7.93
N PRO A 142 1.12 -8.91 -8.20
CA PRO A 142 2.49 -8.39 -8.12
C PRO A 142 2.70 -7.17 -9.02
N GLN A 143 3.20 -6.09 -8.41
CA GLN A 143 3.53 -4.84 -9.10
C GLN A 143 4.99 -4.48 -8.86
N THR A 144 5.70 -4.29 -9.96
CA THR A 144 7.09 -3.81 -9.98
C THR A 144 7.14 -2.30 -10.16
N SER A 145 8.35 -1.72 -10.20
CA SER A 145 8.57 -0.31 -10.46
C SER A 145 8.39 0.11 -11.94
N THR A 146 7.96 -0.79 -12.81
CA THR A 146 7.69 -0.45 -14.23
C THR A 146 6.44 0.41 -14.31
N ILE A 147 6.65 1.67 -14.69
CA ILE A 147 5.59 2.69 -14.73
C ILE A 147 4.46 2.26 -15.67
N ALA A 148 3.23 2.43 -15.22
CA ALA A 148 1.98 2.16 -15.95
C ALA A 148 1.78 0.70 -16.43
N SER A 149 2.68 -0.24 -16.16
CA SER A 149 2.56 -1.63 -16.62
C SER A 149 1.33 -2.37 -16.06
N HIS A 150 0.76 -1.88 -14.98
CA HIS A 150 -0.42 -2.46 -14.33
C HIS A 150 -1.75 -1.96 -14.90
N LEU A 151 -1.76 -0.82 -15.61
CA LEU A 151 -3.00 -0.23 -16.14
C LEU A 151 -3.74 -1.19 -17.10
N PRO A 152 -3.10 -1.74 -18.16
CA PRO A 152 -3.77 -2.69 -19.03
C PRO A 152 -4.18 -3.98 -18.33
N LYS A 153 -3.44 -4.40 -17.30
CA LYS A 153 -3.80 -5.57 -16.49
C LYS A 153 -5.10 -5.32 -15.70
N ALA A 154 -5.26 -4.12 -15.13
CA ALA A 154 -6.48 -3.74 -14.43
C ALA A 154 -7.69 -3.72 -15.35
N VAL A 155 -7.55 -3.17 -16.56
CA VAL A 155 -8.60 -3.19 -17.58
C VAL A 155 -8.96 -4.62 -17.97
N GLY A 156 -7.97 -5.48 -18.21
CA GLY A 156 -8.17 -6.89 -18.52
C GLY A 156 -8.90 -7.64 -17.40
N ALA A 157 -8.53 -7.40 -16.14
CA ALA A 157 -9.18 -8.01 -14.99
C ALA A 157 -10.65 -7.56 -14.86
N ALA A 158 -10.93 -6.26 -15.04
CA ALA A 158 -12.29 -5.73 -15.01
C ALA A 158 -13.15 -6.33 -16.12
N HIS A 159 -12.60 -6.44 -17.34
CA HIS A 159 -13.27 -7.09 -18.45
C HIS A 159 -13.57 -8.56 -18.16
N SER A 160 -12.59 -9.29 -17.62
CA SER A 160 -12.73 -10.71 -17.29
C SER A 160 -13.79 -10.93 -16.21
N LEU A 161 -13.87 -10.06 -15.20
CA LEU A 161 -14.92 -10.13 -14.18
C LEU A 161 -16.30 -9.94 -14.80
N GLY A 162 -16.47 -8.95 -15.67
CA GLY A 162 -17.73 -8.72 -16.39
C GLY A 162 -18.12 -9.90 -17.31
N MET A 163 -17.15 -10.55 -17.95
CA MET A 163 -17.38 -11.75 -18.76
C MET A 163 -17.77 -12.95 -17.89
N ALA A 164 -17.13 -13.16 -16.75
CA ALA A 164 -17.46 -14.22 -15.81
C ALA A 164 -18.92 -14.11 -15.33
N GLN A 165 -19.36 -12.89 -15.03
CA GLN A 165 -20.76 -12.60 -14.67
C GLN A 165 -21.74 -12.96 -15.82
N ARG A 166 -21.46 -12.53 -17.05
CA ARG A 166 -22.31 -12.81 -18.20
C ARG A 166 -22.40 -14.30 -18.52
N LEU A 167 -21.30 -15.02 -18.35
CA LEU A 167 -21.22 -16.46 -18.61
C LEU A 167 -21.66 -17.31 -17.42
N GLN A 168 -22.06 -16.69 -16.30
CA GLN A 168 -22.51 -17.34 -15.09
C GLN A 168 -21.51 -18.40 -14.58
N LEU A 169 -20.22 -18.08 -14.63
CA LEU A 169 -19.17 -18.99 -14.20
C LEU A 169 -19.25 -19.18 -12.66
N ALA A 170 -19.53 -20.41 -12.25
CA ALA A 170 -19.72 -20.75 -10.83
C ALA A 170 -18.41 -20.65 -10.01
N ASP A 171 -17.26 -20.82 -10.66
CA ASP A 171 -15.94 -20.85 -10.03
C ASP A 171 -15.22 -19.50 -10.06
N ALA A 172 -15.97 -18.39 -10.15
CA ALA A 172 -15.37 -17.07 -10.09
C ALA A 172 -14.74 -16.84 -8.72
N VAL A 173 -13.42 -16.62 -8.69
CA VAL A 173 -12.63 -16.42 -7.46
C VAL A 173 -13.02 -15.12 -6.74
N LEU A 174 -13.51 -14.13 -7.47
CA LEU A 174 -13.97 -12.85 -6.94
C LEU A 174 -15.49 -12.80 -6.85
N PRO A 175 -16.05 -12.12 -5.83
CA PRO A 175 -17.48 -11.84 -5.77
C PRO A 175 -17.98 -11.15 -7.04
N HIS A 176 -19.23 -11.41 -7.43
CA HIS A 176 -19.82 -10.80 -8.62
C HIS A 176 -19.89 -9.28 -8.58
N ASP A 177 -19.96 -8.70 -7.37
CA ASP A 177 -19.98 -7.26 -7.11
C ASP A 177 -18.60 -6.69 -6.77
N ALA A 178 -17.52 -7.45 -6.98
CA ALA A 178 -16.17 -6.98 -6.78
C ALA A 178 -15.83 -5.84 -7.75
N ILE A 179 -15.05 -4.89 -7.26
CA ILE A 179 -14.48 -3.84 -8.10
C ILE A 179 -13.02 -4.15 -8.41
N ILE A 180 -12.55 -3.61 -9.52
CA ILE A 180 -11.12 -3.60 -9.86
C ILE A 180 -10.60 -2.19 -9.65
N LEU A 181 -9.79 -2.02 -8.62
CA LEU A 181 -9.15 -0.77 -8.30
C LEU A 181 -7.80 -0.67 -9.03
N CYS A 182 -7.50 0.50 -9.57
CA CYS A 182 -6.20 0.78 -10.16
C CYS A 182 -5.69 2.14 -9.70
N SER A 183 -4.57 2.16 -8.98
CA SER A 183 -3.91 3.39 -8.56
C SER A 183 -2.76 3.73 -9.50
N PHE A 184 -2.58 5.02 -9.78
CA PHE A 184 -1.46 5.55 -10.56
C PHE A 184 -1.05 6.92 -10.04
N GLY A 185 0.21 7.31 -10.25
CA GLY A 185 0.79 8.59 -9.83
C GLY A 185 1.19 9.46 -10.98
#